data_93826fb3ce99b5cdecf87354466f4006
#
_entry.id   93826fb3ce99b5cdecf87354466f4006
#
_cell.length_a   1.000
_cell.length_b   1.000
_cell.length_c   1.000
_cell.angle_alpha   90.00
_cell.angle_beta   90.00
_cell.angle_gamma   90.00
#
_symmetry.space_group_name_H-M   'P 1'
#
loop_
_entity.id
_entity.type
_entity.pdbx_description
1 polymer ?
#
loop_
_entity_poly.entity_id
_entity_poly.type
_entity_poly.pdbx_seq_one_letter_code
_entity_poly.pdbx_strand_id
1 'polypeptide(L)'
;MRKAIALTALFTFHLSLITPALGQANDPFGSARGGFGGNNNSAFNQNRVSNFNEYRQKINAEYISKTREKWNAFRVSQPLPVPDKDVKPAPPIIMKDDEARKKKEDRLIKIQTVVKPVKPAPRPQPVAPVEEVPEEPTKQLSFQYLGTAWNVRTPEASPVRMAGVSENATPHSDQGLENAVADAWEKLCQPAYNNLVVDCLNLRAKNKLCDWEYLMMLQALSQKLFGNGTNEATLLMAFLYSQSGYKIRLGEAGGKLQMLYASQHIVYNKRYFTLDGDKFYPLNDKVTDIRINQAKYPKEQSLSLWVPTSPFATFQASPLRELKAKRYPDMSVKVSVNKNQLPFYESYPTSEVGGNFMTRWAMYANTPICDEAKKELYPQLKKGLTGVSELMCVEKLLNWVQTAFVYKYDEEVWGYDRAFFPDETLYYPYCDCEDRSILFTRLVRDLLGFKCVLVYYPGHLASAVAIPGEASGDYLMVNGKRFMICDPTYIGASVGRTMPDMDNAQAKVILLEK
;
A
#
# COMPACT_ATOMS: atom_id res chain seq x y z
N MET A 1 34.05 -51.95 36.42
CA MET A 1 33.97 -51.28 37.76
C MET A 1 34.35 -49.83 37.59
N ARG A 2 33.54 -48.99 38.10
CA ARG A 2 33.53 -47.57 38.42
C ARG A 2 32.48 -46.77 37.64
N LYS A 3 31.42 -46.44 38.41
CA LYS A 3 30.29 -45.56 38.10
C LYS A 3 30.80 -44.13 38.01
N ALA A 4 30.32 -43.37 37.05
CA ALA A 4 30.38 -41.92 37.04
C ALA A 4 28.95 -41.37 37.13
N ILE A 5 28.75 -40.57 38.15
CA ILE A 5 27.49 -39.90 38.54
C ILE A 5 27.34 -38.65 37.65
N ALA A 6 26.23 -38.53 36.96
CA ALA A 6 25.86 -37.30 36.23
C ALA A 6 25.18 -36.33 37.20
N LEU A 7 25.75 -35.15 37.33
CA LEU A 7 25.17 -34.02 38.08
C LEU A 7 24.40 -33.14 37.09
N THR A 8 23.07 -33.12 37.23
CA THR A 8 22.17 -32.27 36.46
C THR A 8 22.05 -30.94 37.18
N ALA A 9 22.65 -29.90 36.62
CA ALA A 9 22.42 -28.50 37.10
C ALA A 9 21.25 -27.91 36.35
N LEU A 10 20.17 -27.64 37.09
CA LEU A 10 19.03 -26.83 36.64
C LEU A 10 19.43 -25.36 36.65
N PHE A 11 19.60 -24.75 35.46
CA PHE A 11 19.63 -23.32 35.33
C PHE A 11 18.23 -22.80 35.00
N THR A 12 17.58 -22.20 35.95
CA THR A 12 16.39 -21.37 35.76
C THR A 12 16.82 -20.01 35.16
N PHE A 13 16.55 -19.82 33.87
CA PHE A 13 16.66 -18.51 33.25
C PHE A 13 15.40 -17.70 33.55
N HIS A 14 15.53 -16.65 34.37
CA HIS A 14 14.57 -15.56 34.42
C HIS A 14 14.68 -14.73 33.15
N LEU A 15 13.71 -14.87 32.26
CA LEU A 15 13.55 -14.01 31.09
C LEU A 15 12.83 -12.72 31.52
N SER A 16 13.59 -11.69 31.79
CA SER A 16 13.05 -10.33 31.92
C SER A 16 12.70 -9.80 30.52
N LEU A 17 11.41 -9.77 30.21
CA LEU A 17 10.87 -9.11 29.03
C LEU A 17 11.09 -7.60 29.13
N ILE A 18 12.08 -7.08 28.42
CA ILE A 18 12.21 -5.66 28.11
C ILE A 18 11.30 -5.39 26.92
N THR A 19 10.13 -4.83 27.17
CA THR A 19 9.28 -4.25 26.13
C THR A 19 9.85 -2.90 25.71
N PRO A 20 10.10 -2.66 24.41
CA PRO A 20 10.41 -1.30 23.96
C PRO A 20 9.16 -0.43 24.08
N ALA A 21 9.29 0.72 24.70
CA ALA A 21 8.27 1.76 24.76
C ALA A 21 7.93 2.22 23.34
N LEU A 22 6.77 1.83 22.85
CA LEU A 22 6.13 2.43 21.68
C LEU A 22 5.58 3.79 22.09
N GLY A 23 6.06 4.84 21.40
CA GLY A 23 5.64 6.20 21.59
C GLY A 23 4.11 6.32 21.54
N GLN A 24 3.57 6.99 22.54
CA GLN A 24 2.16 7.32 22.68
C GLN A 24 1.74 8.20 21.50
N ALA A 25 0.98 7.63 20.56
CA ALA A 25 0.08 8.41 19.74
C ALA A 25 -1.08 8.85 20.65
N ASN A 26 -1.40 10.13 20.67
CA ASN A 26 -2.52 10.69 21.43
C ASN A 26 -3.80 9.98 21.01
N ASP A 27 -4.28 9.06 21.84
CA ASP A 27 -5.59 8.46 21.74
C ASP A 27 -6.59 9.43 22.38
N PRO A 28 -7.50 10.07 21.60
CA PRO A 28 -8.49 10.98 22.16
C PRO A 28 -9.50 10.28 23.07
N PHE A 29 -9.47 8.95 23.16
CA PHE A 29 -10.32 8.15 24.03
C PHE A 29 -9.55 7.48 25.19
N GLY A 30 -8.36 7.95 25.50
CA GLY A 30 -7.56 7.67 26.66
C GLY A 30 -7.66 6.26 27.23
N SER A 31 -6.65 5.45 26.99
CA SER A 31 -6.48 4.15 27.62
C SER A 31 -6.41 4.26 29.15
N ALA A 32 -7.55 4.18 29.82
CA ALA A 32 -7.63 3.94 31.25
C ALA A 32 -7.57 2.43 31.54
N ARG A 33 -6.37 1.83 31.36
CA ARG A 33 -6.03 0.55 31.99
C ARG A 33 -5.12 0.84 33.18
N GLY A 34 -5.74 1.27 34.27
CA GLY A 34 -5.13 1.29 35.60
C GLY A 34 -5.94 0.36 36.50
N GLY A 35 -5.33 -0.75 36.90
CA GLY A 35 -5.93 -1.62 37.88
C GLY A 35 -6.04 -0.94 39.23
N PHE A 36 -7.26 -0.84 39.75
CA PHE A 36 -7.55 -0.77 41.19
C PHE A 36 -8.84 -1.55 41.43
N GLY A 37 -8.76 -2.49 42.36
CA GLY A 37 -9.89 -3.29 42.80
C GLY A 37 -10.92 -2.45 43.55
N GLY A 38 -12.19 -2.87 43.46
CA GLY A 38 -13.27 -2.37 44.32
C GLY A 38 -14.47 -1.87 43.52
N ASN A 39 -15.55 -2.64 43.55
CA ASN A 39 -16.94 -2.37 43.24
C ASN A 39 -17.34 -0.89 43.16
N ASN A 40 -17.30 -0.27 41.96
CA ASN A 40 -18.13 0.88 41.58
C ASN A 40 -18.03 1.23 40.08
N ASN A 41 -17.45 0.35 39.23
CA ASN A 41 -17.19 0.66 37.82
C ASN A 41 -18.36 0.34 36.86
N SER A 42 -19.45 -0.29 37.30
CA SER A 42 -20.54 -0.70 36.39
C SER A 42 -21.35 0.49 35.89
N ALA A 43 -21.66 1.45 36.73
CA ALA A 43 -22.48 2.61 36.36
C ALA A 43 -21.70 3.60 35.45
N PHE A 44 -20.39 3.80 35.70
CA PHE A 44 -19.56 4.67 34.88
C PHE A 44 -19.30 4.07 33.49
N ASN A 45 -19.06 2.78 33.41
CA ASN A 45 -18.91 2.09 32.14
C ASN A 45 -20.25 2.00 31.37
N GLN A 46 -21.36 1.73 32.05
CA GLN A 46 -22.70 1.72 31.44
C GLN A 46 -23.07 3.10 30.89
N ASN A 47 -22.76 4.19 31.57
CA ASN A 47 -23.01 5.54 31.08
C ASN A 47 -22.12 5.89 29.86
N ARG A 48 -20.87 5.43 29.80
CA ARG A 48 -20.03 5.60 28.61
C ARG A 48 -20.56 4.82 27.42
N VAL A 49 -20.93 3.56 27.63
CA VAL A 49 -21.48 2.68 26.58
C VAL A 49 -22.80 3.21 26.06
N SER A 50 -23.72 3.66 26.94
CA SER A 50 -24.97 4.28 26.51
C SER A 50 -24.75 5.54 25.66
N ASN A 51 -23.82 6.42 26.09
CA ASN A 51 -23.48 7.64 25.34
C ASN A 51 -22.87 7.34 23.96
N PHE A 52 -22.07 6.29 23.83
CA PHE A 52 -21.50 5.87 22.53
C PHE A 52 -22.56 5.28 21.60
N ASN A 53 -23.45 4.46 22.12
CA ASN A 53 -24.55 3.89 21.33
C ASN A 53 -25.52 4.97 20.87
N GLU A 54 -25.87 5.93 21.72
CA GLU A 54 -26.68 7.09 21.35
C GLU A 54 -26.01 7.93 20.27
N TYR A 55 -24.69 8.21 20.40
CA TYR A 55 -23.94 8.94 19.39
C TYR A 55 -23.94 8.20 18.05
N ARG A 56 -23.68 6.88 18.05
CA ARG A 56 -23.69 6.05 16.86
C ARG A 56 -25.06 6.03 16.18
N GLN A 57 -26.12 5.85 16.96
CA GLN A 57 -27.50 5.90 16.45
C GLN A 57 -27.81 7.26 15.81
N LYS A 58 -27.42 8.36 16.47
CA LYS A 58 -27.63 9.71 15.95
C LYS A 58 -26.93 9.93 14.60
N ILE A 59 -25.62 9.64 14.48
CA ILE A 59 -24.90 9.87 13.22
C ILE A 59 -25.37 8.97 12.09
N ASN A 60 -25.81 7.74 12.40
CA ASN A 60 -26.40 6.84 11.42
C ASN A 60 -27.77 7.36 10.97
N ALA A 61 -28.63 7.84 11.88
CA ALA A 61 -29.90 8.44 11.51
C ALA A 61 -29.74 9.68 10.64
N GLU A 62 -28.78 10.55 10.94
CA GLU A 62 -28.42 11.71 10.11
C GLU A 62 -27.97 11.28 8.70
N TYR A 63 -27.09 10.27 8.60
CA TYR A 63 -26.63 9.73 7.33
C TYR A 63 -27.79 9.14 6.51
N ILE A 64 -28.65 8.33 7.14
CA ILE A 64 -29.82 7.72 6.50
C ILE A 64 -30.81 8.80 6.00
N SER A 65 -31.10 9.81 6.83
CA SER A 65 -31.95 10.92 6.46
C SER A 65 -31.43 11.64 5.21
N LYS A 66 -30.13 11.94 5.18
CA LYS A 66 -29.49 12.57 4.02
C LYS A 66 -29.45 11.65 2.79
N THR A 67 -29.37 10.35 2.99
CA THR A 67 -29.41 9.38 1.89
C THR A 67 -30.78 9.34 1.19
N ARG A 68 -31.84 9.64 1.90
CA ARG A 68 -33.21 9.73 1.33
C ARG A 68 -33.44 11.00 0.50
N GLU A 69 -32.59 12.01 0.63
CA GLU A 69 -32.67 13.22 -0.19
C GLU A 69 -32.33 12.89 -1.65
N LYS A 70 -32.79 13.71 -2.58
CA LYS A 70 -32.51 13.56 -4.00
C LYS A 70 -30.99 13.61 -4.26
N TRP A 71 -30.46 12.63 -4.96
CA TRP A 71 -29.04 12.60 -5.35
C TRP A 71 -28.80 13.54 -6.53
N ASN A 72 -27.75 14.31 -6.46
CA ASN A 72 -27.41 15.31 -7.45
C ASN A 72 -26.62 14.69 -8.62
N ALA A 73 -26.89 15.20 -9.82
CA ALA A 73 -26.14 14.80 -11.00
C ALA A 73 -24.76 15.46 -11.05
N PHE A 74 -23.74 14.67 -11.35
CA PHE A 74 -22.37 15.11 -11.52
C PHE A 74 -21.81 14.60 -12.84
N ARG A 75 -20.98 15.42 -13.47
CA ARG A 75 -20.19 14.99 -14.62
C ARG A 75 -18.81 14.53 -14.17
N VAL A 76 -18.33 13.49 -14.81
CA VAL A 76 -17.00 12.96 -14.57
C VAL A 76 -15.95 13.95 -15.08
N SER A 77 -14.89 14.11 -14.31
CA SER A 77 -13.66 14.75 -14.76
C SER A 77 -12.79 13.74 -15.54
N GLN A 78 -12.10 14.21 -16.58
CA GLN A 78 -11.20 13.36 -17.33
C GLN A 78 -10.06 12.88 -16.44
N PRO A 79 -9.52 11.67 -16.69
CA PRO A 79 -8.36 11.16 -15.98
C PRO A 79 -7.19 12.15 -16.07
N LEU A 80 -6.48 12.32 -14.97
CA LEU A 80 -5.21 13.03 -14.99
C LEU A 80 -4.17 12.06 -15.60
N PRO A 81 -3.44 12.46 -16.65
CA PRO A 81 -2.36 11.63 -17.19
C PRO A 81 -1.19 11.58 -16.20
N VAL A 82 -0.41 10.52 -16.25
CA VAL A 82 0.87 10.46 -15.53
C VAL A 82 1.78 11.56 -16.10
N PRO A 83 2.36 12.46 -15.28
CA PRO A 83 3.09 13.63 -15.76
C PRO A 83 4.30 13.34 -16.66
N ASP A 84 4.91 12.17 -16.51
CA ASP A 84 6.08 11.76 -17.28
C ASP A 84 5.76 11.13 -18.65
N LYS A 85 4.49 10.96 -18.98
CA LYS A 85 4.09 10.24 -20.18
C LYS A 85 4.62 10.84 -21.48
N ASP A 86 4.84 12.16 -21.49
CA ASP A 86 5.30 12.89 -22.67
C ASP A 86 6.84 12.91 -22.79
N VAL A 87 7.55 12.43 -21.77
CA VAL A 87 9.01 12.35 -21.76
C VAL A 87 9.42 10.94 -22.22
N LYS A 88 10.10 10.88 -23.37
CA LYS A 88 10.63 9.59 -23.86
C LYS A 88 11.63 9.03 -22.86
N PRO A 89 11.43 7.80 -22.34
CA PRO A 89 12.37 7.18 -21.43
C PRO A 89 13.76 7.05 -22.05
N ALA A 90 14.80 7.33 -21.27
CA ALA A 90 16.17 7.16 -21.73
C ALA A 90 16.48 5.66 -21.97
N PRO A 91 17.09 5.30 -23.12
CA PRO A 91 17.44 3.91 -23.37
C PRO A 91 18.54 3.43 -22.42
N PRO A 92 18.61 2.13 -22.08
CA PRO A 92 19.71 1.59 -21.32
C PRO A 92 21.00 1.71 -22.13
N ILE A 93 22.07 2.20 -21.50
CA ILE A 93 23.39 2.33 -22.11
C ILE A 93 24.33 1.28 -21.55
N ILE A 94 25.09 0.63 -22.43
CA ILE A 94 26.18 -0.28 -22.03
C ILE A 94 27.46 0.53 -21.99
N MET A 95 28.14 0.54 -20.83
CA MET A 95 29.40 1.22 -20.66
C MET A 95 30.48 0.60 -21.55
N LYS A 96 31.20 1.43 -22.29
CA LYS A 96 32.33 0.99 -23.13
C LYS A 96 33.54 0.66 -22.27
N ASP A 97 34.36 -0.30 -22.73
CA ASP A 97 35.54 -0.77 -21.98
C ASP A 97 36.58 0.33 -21.74
N ASP A 98 36.78 1.22 -22.69
CA ASP A 98 37.68 2.36 -22.56
C ASP A 98 37.22 3.36 -21.49
N GLU A 99 35.92 3.60 -21.39
CA GLU A 99 35.29 4.42 -20.33
C GLU A 99 35.43 3.75 -18.97
N ALA A 100 35.22 2.42 -18.90
CA ALA A 100 35.35 1.68 -17.68
C ALA A 100 36.77 1.76 -17.07
N ARG A 101 37.81 1.88 -17.92
CA ARG A 101 39.23 1.99 -17.51
C ARG A 101 39.65 3.40 -17.11
N LYS A 102 38.90 4.45 -17.48
CA LYS A 102 39.22 5.84 -17.10
C LYS A 102 39.14 6.01 -15.59
N LYS A 103 40.17 6.68 -15.02
CA LYS A 103 40.14 7.07 -13.61
C LYS A 103 38.91 7.94 -13.33
N LYS A 104 38.21 7.66 -12.23
CA LYS A 104 37.09 8.49 -11.78
C LYS A 104 37.63 9.70 -11.03
N GLU A 105 37.23 10.88 -11.45
CA GLU A 105 37.44 12.13 -10.72
C GLU A 105 36.15 12.49 -9.99
N ASP A 106 36.30 13.13 -8.83
CA ASP A 106 35.18 13.58 -8.04
C ASP A 106 34.43 14.71 -8.73
N ARG A 107 33.17 14.49 -9.06
CA ARG A 107 32.30 15.50 -9.64
C ARG A 107 31.02 15.65 -8.82
N LEU A 108 30.84 16.85 -8.25
CA LEU A 108 29.60 17.21 -7.58
C LEU A 108 28.48 17.49 -8.60
N ILE A 109 27.41 16.70 -8.55
CA ILE A 109 26.18 16.98 -9.27
C ILE A 109 25.34 17.93 -8.43
N LYS A 110 25.00 19.11 -8.98
CA LYS A 110 24.16 20.10 -8.33
C LYS A 110 22.70 19.63 -8.38
N ILE A 111 22.06 19.55 -7.22
CA ILE A 111 20.67 19.15 -7.09
C ILE A 111 19.78 20.38 -7.28
N GLN A 112 18.79 20.30 -8.15
CA GLN A 112 17.78 21.34 -8.34
C GLN A 112 16.77 21.36 -7.19
N THR A 113 16.28 20.19 -6.78
CA THR A 113 15.22 20.06 -5.78
C THR A 113 15.40 18.78 -4.97
N VAL A 114 15.02 18.84 -3.70
CA VAL A 114 14.94 17.67 -2.81
C VAL A 114 13.46 17.41 -2.47
N VAL A 115 12.95 16.29 -2.96
CA VAL A 115 11.59 15.81 -2.65
C VAL A 115 11.64 15.08 -1.32
N LYS A 116 10.91 15.58 -0.34
CA LYS A 116 10.85 14.96 1.00
C LYS A 116 9.94 13.74 0.98
N PRO A 117 10.24 12.70 1.77
CA PRO A 117 9.32 11.58 1.94
C PRO A 117 8.02 12.10 2.55
N VAL A 118 6.91 11.61 2.02
CA VAL A 118 5.58 11.89 2.55
C VAL A 118 5.29 10.88 3.64
N LYS A 119 5.03 11.35 4.84
CA LYS A 119 4.56 10.49 5.92
C LYS A 119 3.10 10.12 5.65
N PRO A 120 2.73 8.84 5.76
CA PRO A 120 1.34 8.45 5.66
C PRO A 120 0.54 9.15 6.76
N ALA A 121 -0.69 9.54 6.43
CA ALA A 121 -1.61 10.01 7.46
C ALA A 121 -1.93 8.88 8.44
N PRO A 122 -2.33 9.20 9.66
CA PRO A 122 -2.81 8.21 10.60
C PRO A 122 -3.95 7.39 9.99
N ARG A 123 -3.99 6.10 10.32
CA ARG A 123 -5.06 5.21 9.86
C ARG A 123 -6.43 5.74 10.31
N PRO A 124 -7.44 5.76 9.43
CA PRO A 124 -8.79 6.16 9.79
C PRO A 124 -9.33 5.35 10.97
N GLN A 125 -9.99 6.06 11.88
CA GLN A 125 -10.65 5.45 13.03
C GLN A 125 -12.14 5.25 12.72
N PRO A 126 -12.81 4.24 13.28
CA PRO A 126 -14.24 4.04 13.11
C PRO A 126 -15.02 5.33 13.37
N VAL A 127 -16.05 5.59 12.58
CA VAL A 127 -16.90 6.79 12.71
C VAL A 127 -17.59 6.89 14.08
N ALA A 128 -17.84 5.72 14.68
CA ALA A 128 -18.25 5.56 16.07
C ALA A 128 -17.74 4.22 16.60
N PRO A 129 -17.56 4.07 17.91
CA PRO A 129 -17.25 2.77 18.50
C PRO A 129 -18.30 1.73 18.12
N VAL A 130 -17.85 0.51 17.79
CA VAL A 130 -18.70 -0.64 17.50
C VAL A 130 -18.34 -1.73 18.49
N GLU A 131 -19.34 -2.23 19.21
CA GLU A 131 -19.16 -3.29 20.19
C GLU A 131 -19.71 -4.61 19.65
N GLU A 132 -19.08 -5.70 20.05
CA GLU A 132 -19.63 -7.04 19.83
C GLU A 132 -20.96 -7.19 20.57
N VAL A 133 -21.90 -7.88 19.95
CA VAL A 133 -23.16 -8.28 20.55
C VAL A 133 -23.19 -9.82 20.59
N PRO A 134 -22.67 -10.44 21.68
CA PRO A 134 -22.49 -11.90 21.76
C PRO A 134 -23.80 -12.68 21.64
N GLU A 135 -24.93 -12.08 22.07
CA GLU A 135 -26.26 -12.69 22.05
C GLU A 135 -26.89 -12.70 20.65
N GLU A 136 -26.34 -11.89 19.70
CA GLU A 136 -26.87 -11.86 18.33
C GLU A 136 -26.55 -13.18 17.61
N PRO A 137 -27.56 -13.87 17.06
CA PRO A 137 -27.36 -15.08 16.31
C PRO A 137 -26.50 -14.82 15.05
N THR A 138 -25.36 -15.50 14.97
CA THR A 138 -24.43 -15.34 13.84
C THR A 138 -24.03 -16.69 13.26
N LYS A 139 -23.73 -16.67 11.96
CA LYS A 139 -23.08 -17.79 11.27
C LYS A 139 -21.71 -17.38 10.74
N GLN A 140 -20.80 -18.34 10.66
CA GLN A 140 -19.49 -18.12 10.07
C GLN A 140 -19.59 -18.05 8.53
N LEU A 141 -19.00 -17.02 7.97
CA LEU A 141 -18.81 -16.87 6.52
C LEU A 141 -17.31 -16.94 6.21
N SER A 142 -16.93 -17.89 5.35
CA SER A 142 -15.57 -17.97 4.81
C SER A 142 -15.54 -17.40 3.40
N PHE A 143 -14.54 -16.54 3.12
CA PHE A 143 -14.30 -15.98 1.79
C PHE A 143 -12.82 -15.98 1.46
N GLN A 144 -12.47 -15.83 0.19
CA GLN A 144 -11.09 -15.86 -0.30
C GLN A 144 -10.66 -14.46 -0.74
N TYR A 145 -9.48 -14.05 -0.30
CA TYR A 145 -8.79 -12.87 -0.82
C TYR A 145 -7.28 -13.10 -0.74
N LEU A 146 -6.55 -12.85 -1.83
CA LEU A 146 -5.09 -13.09 -1.98
C LEU A 146 -4.66 -14.50 -1.52
N GLY A 147 -5.40 -15.52 -1.94
CA GLY A 147 -5.12 -16.92 -1.57
C GLY A 147 -5.34 -17.27 -0.10
N THR A 148 -5.80 -16.32 0.70
CA THR A 148 -6.09 -16.50 2.13
C THR A 148 -7.57 -16.74 2.36
N ALA A 149 -7.90 -17.76 3.15
CA ALA A 149 -9.25 -17.97 3.65
C ALA A 149 -9.49 -17.07 4.87
N TRP A 150 -10.40 -16.13 4.72
CA TRP A 150 -10.82 -15.19 5.75
C TRP A 150 -12.16 -15.62 6.34
N ASN A 151 -12.33 -15.46 7.64
CA ASN A 151 -13.56 -15.82 8.34
C ASN A 151 -14.10 -14.63 9.10
N VAL A 152 -15.40 -14.40 8.98
CA VAL A 152 -16.15 -13.36 9.69
C VAL A 152 -17.49 -13.90 10.14
N ARG A 153 -18.05 -13.30 11.19
CA ARG A 153 -19.42 -13.56 11.64
C ARG A 153 -20.39 -12.71 10.83
N THR A 154 -21.40 -13.32 10.26
CA THR A 154 -22.52 -12.64 9.61
C THR A 154 -23.80 -12.92 10.35
N PRO A 155 -24.83 -12.05 10.30
CA PRO A 155 -26.12 -12.36 10.88
C PRO A 155 -26.66 -13.69 10.37
N GLU A 156 -27.29 -14.47 11.27
CA GLU A 156 -27.93 -15.74 10.89
C GLU A 156 -29.16 -15.51 10.00
N ALA A 157 -29.87 -14.41 10.24
CA ALA A 157 -31.00 -13.99 9.44
C ALA A 157 -30.61 -13.75 7.96
N SER A 158 -31.59 -13.76 7.08
CA SER A 158 -31.37 -13.51 5.64
C SER A 158 -30.62 -12.21 5.39
N PRO A 159 -29.67 -12.20 4.45
CA PRO A 159 -28.89 -11.01 4.12
C PRO A 159 -29.81 -9.85 3.69
N VAL A 160 -29.34 -8.62 3.95
CA VAL A 160 -30.03 -7.41 3.51
C VAL A 160 -30.30 -7.46 2.00
N ARG A 161 -31.53 -7.20 1.61
CA ARG A 161 -31.95 -7.07 0.22
C ARG A 161 -32.40 -5.65 -0.04
N MET A 162 -32.06 -5.12 -1.19
CA MET A 162 -32.56 -3.82 -1.65
C MET A 162 -33.89 -4.05 -2.38
N ALA A 163 -34.99 -4.01 -1.64
CA ALA A 163 -36.34 -4.14 -2.23
C ALA A 163 -36.60 -3.01 -3.22
N GLY A 164 -37.05 -3.34 -4.43
CA GLY A 164 -37.44 -2.36 -5.45
C GLY A 164 -36.36 -1.88 -6.39
N VAL A 165 -35.10 -2.34 -6.23
CA VAL A 165 -34.02 -2.09 -7.20
C VAL A 165 -33.80 -3.34 -8.05
N SER A 166 -34.65 -3.52 -9.06
CA SER A 166 -34.42 -4.51 -10.13
C SER A 166 -33.37 -3.97 -11.08
N GLU A 167 -32.49 -4.86 -11.61
CA GLU A 167 -31.54 -4.51 -12.67
C GLU A 167 -32.20 -3.93 -13.94
N ASN A 168 -33.52 -4.12 -14.06
CA ASN A 168 -34.35 -3.67 -15.17
C ASN A 168 -35.28 -2.51 -14.81
N ALA A 169 -35.14 -1.88 -13.64
CA ALA A 169 -35.93 -0.70 -13.31
C ALA A 169 -35.48 0.46 -14.21
N THR A 170 -36.36 0.88 -15.08
CA THR A 170 -36.19 2.08 -15.89
C THR A 170 -35.90 3.31 -15.01
N PRO A 171 -35.02 4.24 -15.42
CA PRO A 171 -34.51 5.33 -14.58
C PRO A 171 -35.53 6.41 -14.17
N HIS A 172 -36.81 6.16 -14.16
CA HIS A 172 -37.84 7.20 -14.12
C HIS A 172 -38.66 7.36 -12.83
N SER A 173 -38.36 6.62 -11.77
CA SER A 173 -38.87 7.00 -10.46
C SER A 173 -37.72 7.50 -9.58
N ASP A 174 -37.51 8.78 -9.57
CA ASP A 174 -36.39 9.50 -8.92
C ASP A 174 -36.25 9.28 -7.40
N GLN A 175 -37.15 8.56 -6.76
CA GLN A 175 -37.09 8.33 -5.30
C GLN A 175 -37.01 6.85 -4.89
N GLY A 176 -37.01 5.92 -5.84
CA GLY A 176 -37.01 4.48 -5.52
C GLY A 176 -35.64 4.00 -5.00
N LEU A 177 -34.54 4.42 -5.63
CA LEU A 177 -33.19 4.00 -5.29
C LEU A 177 -32.74 4.62 -3.96
N GLU A 178 -32.91 5.91 -3.78
CA GLU A 178 -32.55 6.65 -2.58
C GLU A 178 -33.18 6.02 -1.33
N ASN A 179 -34.48 5.74 -1.39
CA ASN A 179 -35.18 5.06 -0.31
C ASN A 179 -34.71 3.63 -0.10
N ALA A 180 -34.54 2.86 -1.17
CA ALA A 180 -34.04 1.47 -1.07
C ALA A 180 -32.64 1.38 -0.45
N VAL A 181 -31.75 2.31 -0.82
CA VAL A 181 -30.41 2.41 -0.23
C VAL A 181 -30.50 2.80 1.24
N ALA A 182 -31.33 3.80 1.59
CA ALA A 182 -31.50 4.25 2.96
C ALA A 182 -32.10 3.17 3.86
N ASP A 183 -33.13 2.45 3.40
CA ASP A 183 -33.76 1.34 4.14
C ASP A 183 -32.80 0.18 4.37
N ALA A 184 -32.00 -0.16 3.36
CA ALA A 184 -30.99 -1.21 3.47
C ALA A 184 -29.84 -0.77 4.41
N TRP A 185 -29.42 0.51 4.34
CA TRP A 185 -28.43 1.07 5.25
C TRP A 185 -28.91 1.04 6.70
N GLU A 186 -30.18 1.39 6.94
CA GLU A 186 -30.78 1.33 8.27
C GLU A 186 -30.73 -0.10 8.85
N LYS A 187 -31.00 -1.12 8.03
CA LYS A 187 -30.85 -2.53 8.43
C LYS A 187 -29.41 -2.89 8.76
N LEU A 188 -28.43 -2.42 7.98
CA LEU A 188 -27.01 -2.64 8.23
C LEU A 188 -26.53 -1.95 9.53
N CYS A 189 -27.21 -0.89 9.98
CA CYS A 189 -26.91 -0.22 11.24
C CYS A 189 -27.42 -0.97 12.49
N GLN A 190 -28.23 -2.02 12.31
CA GLN A 190 -28.77 -2.80 13.44
C GLN A 190 -27.70 -3.63 14.14
N PRO A 191 -27.87 -3.97 15.42
CA PRO A 191 -26.92 -4.78 16.21
C PRO A 191 -26.49 -6.07 15.53
N ALA A 192 -27.35 -6.71 14.76
CA ALA A 192 -27.06 -7.93 14.01
C ALA A 192 -25.83 -7.86 13.11
N TYR A 193 -25.44 -6.65 12.64
CA TYR A 193 -24.24 -6.45 11.79
C TYR A 193 -23.02 -5.97 12.58
N ASN A 194 -23.14 -5.70 13.88
CA ASN A 194 -22.00 -5.22 14.69
C ASN A 194 -20.83 -6.20 14.67
N ASN A 195 -21.10 -7.48 14.86
CA ASN A 195 -20.06 -8.50 14.87
C ASN A 195 -19.29 -8.58 13.56
N LEU A 196 -19.97 -8.37 12.43
CA LEU A 196 -19.32 -8.30 11.12
C LEU A 196 -18.37 -7.08 11.00
N VAL A 197 -18.81 -5.91 11.46
CA VAL A 197 -17.98 -4.69 11.46
C VAL A 197 -16.75 -4.89 12.35
N VAL A 198 -16.94 -5.43 13.55
CA VAL A 198 -15.85 -5.71 14.50
C VAL A 198 -14.85 -6.71 13.92
N ASP A 199 -15.33 -7.80 13.31
CA ASP A 199 -14.47 -8.81 12.68
C ASP A 199 -13.64 -8.20 11.55
N CYS A 200 -14.23 -7.37 10.68
CA CYS A 200 -13.50 -6.67 9.61
C CYS A 200 -12.42 -5.74 10.16
N LEU A 201 -12.73 -4.96 11.21
CA LEU A 201 -11.75 -4.09 11.88
C LEU A 201 -10.60 -4.89 12.52
N ASN A 202 -10.92 -6.01 13.15
CA ASN A 202 -9.93 -6.91 13.75
C ASN A 202 -9.02 -7.55 12.69
N LEU A 203 -9.58 -7.99 11.57
CA LEU A 203 -8.81 -8.53 10.44
C LEU A 203 -7.84 -7.48 9.89
N ARG A 204 -8.31 -6.22 9.69
CA ARG A 204 -7.47 -5.11 9.26
C ARG A 204 -6.30 -4.86 10.22
N ALA A 205 -6.60 -4.81 11.53
CA ALA A 205 -5.60 -4.51 12.55
C ALA A 205 -4.59 -5.66 12.75
N LYS A 206 -5.08 -6.89 12.89
CA LYS A 206 -4.27 -8.10 13.14
C LYS A 206 -3.27 -8.35 12.00
N ASN A 207 -3.71 -8.19 10.75
CA ASN A 207 -2.91 -8.49 9.57
C ASN A 207 -2.23 -7.25 8.99
N LYS A 208 -2.34 -6.08 9.65
CA LYS A 208 -1.73 -4.80 9.26
C LYS A 208 -2.07 -4.38 7.83
N LEU A 209 -3.28 -4.69 7.36
CA LEU A 209 -3.68 -4.37 6.01
C LEU A 209 -3.57 -2.85 5.77
N CYS A 210 -2.99 -2.45 4.64
CA CYS A 210 -3.04 -1.06 4.19
C CYS A 210 -4.46 -0.69 3.75
N ASP A 211 -4.73 0.61 3.56
CA ASP A 211 -6.10 1.06 3.29
C ASP A 211 -6.67 0.49 1.98
N TRP A 212 -5.84 0.39 0.95
CA TRP A 212 -6.24 -0.20 -0.34
C TRP A 212 -6.51 -1.69 -0.22
N GLU A 213 -5.63 -2.41 0.45
CA GLU A 213 -5.79 -3.84 0.69
C GLU A 213 -7.05 -4.16 1.48
N TYR A 214 -7.34 -3.36 2.52
CA TYR A 214 -8.57 -3.48 3.30
C TYR A 214 -9.82 -3.24 2.45
N LEU A 215 -9.81 -2.23 1.58
CA LEU A 215 -10.93 -1.97 0.66
C LEU A 215 -11.17 -3.17 -0.28
N MET A 216 -10.12 -3.73 -0.86
CA MET A 216 -10.23 -4.89 -1.76
C MET A 216 -10.67 -6.16 -1.00
N MET A 217 -10.22 -6.35 0.24
CA MET A 217 -10.71 -7.43 1.11
C MET A 217 -12.21 -7.29 1.38
N LEU A 218 -12.70 -6.08 1.69
CA LEU A 218 -14.13 -5.84 1.90
C LEU A 218 -14.95 -6.05 0.60
N GLN A 219 -14.37 -5.74 -0.55
CA GLN A 219 -14.99 -6.04 -1.84
C GLN A 219 -15.17 -7.55 -2.02
N ALA A 220 -14.12 -8.34 -1.76
CA ALA A 220 -14.18 -9.80 -1.85
C ALA A 220 -15.21 -10.41 -0.89
N LEU A 221 -15.25 -9.93 0.35
CA LEU A 221 -16.26 -10.31 1.34
C LEU A 221 -17.69 -10.03 0.84
N SER A 222 -17.93 -8.81 0.38
CA SER A 222 -19.26 -8.36 -0.05
C SER A 222 -19.74 -9.13 -1.29
N GLN A 223 -18.84 -9.39 -2.23
CA GLN A 223 -19.10 -10.21 -3.41
C GLN A 223 -19.38 -11.68 -3.05
N LYS A 224 -18.70 -12.21 -2.04
CA LYS A 224 -18.96 -13.57 -1.54
C LYS A 224 -20.36 -13.69 -0.96
N LEU A 225 -20.85 -12.66 -0.28
CA LEU A 225 -22.16 -12.70 0.37
C LEU A 225 -23.33 -12.45 -0.59
N PHE A 226 -23.16 -11.52 -1.54
CA PHE A 226 -24.26 -11.05 -2.40
C PHE A 226 -24.09 -11.34 -3.89
N GLY A 227 -22.94 -11.82 -4.30
CA GLY A 227 -22.62 -12.00 -5.72
C GLY A 227 -21.84 -10.82 -6.30
N ASN A 228 -21.15 -11.09 -7.40
CA ASN A 228 -20.31 -10.11 -8.07
C ASN A 228 -21.17 -9.08 -8.84
N GLY A 229 -20.86 -7.80 -8.70
CA GLY A 229 -21.51 -6.70 -9.43
C GLY A 229 -22.95 -6.38 -9.01
N THR A 230 -23.41 -6.89 -7.87
CA THR A 230 -24.72 -6.55 -7.30
C THR A 230 -24.71 -5.24 -6.54
N ASN A 231 -25.86 -4.59 -6.45
CA ASN A 231 -26.03 -3.36 -5.68
C ASN A 231 -25.85 -3.61 -4.18
N GLU A 232 -26.28 -4.78 -3.69
CA GLU A 232 -26.12 -5.21 -2.31
C GLU A 232 -24.63 -5.42 -1.93
N ALA A 233 -23.82 -6.00 -2.82
CA ALA A 233 -22.38 -6.13 -2.60
C ALA A 233 -21.70 -4.75 -2.52
N THR A 234 -22.06 -3.84 -3.42
CA THR A 234 -21.55 -2.46 -3.39
C THR A 234 -21.97 -1.74 -2.10
N LEU A 235 -23.22 -1.91 -1.68
CA LEU A 235 -23.75 -1.29 -0.47
C LEU A 235 -23.06 -1.80 0.80
N LEU A 236 -22.91 -3.12 0.93
CA LEU A 236 -22.21 -3.71 2.10
C LEU A 236 -20.76 -3.25 2.17
N MET A 237 -20.05 -3.28 1.06
CA MET A 237 -18.68 -2.78 0.99
C MET A 237 -18.59 -1.32 1.43
N ALA A 238 -19.46 -0.47 0.90
CA ALA A 238 -19.53 0.95 1.24
C ALA A 238 -19.86 1.15 2.73
N PHE A 239 -20.80 0.39 3.27
CA PHE A 239 -21.17 0.43 4.69
C PHE A 239 -19.96 0.07 5.58
N LEU A 240 -19.34 -1.09 5.36
CA LEU A 240 -18.20 -1.56 6.17
C LEU A 240 -17.04 -0.58 6.10
N TYR A 241 -16.77 -0.05 4.91
CA TYR A 241 -15.65 0.88 4.70
C TYR A 241 -15.93 2.24 5.36
N SER A 242 -17.14 2.78 5.25
CA SER A 242 -17.52 4.03 5.91
C SER A 242 -17.57 3.90 7.43
N GLN A 243 -18.10 2.78 7.98
CA GLN A 243 -18.08 2.52 9.43
C GLN A 243 -16.64 2.41 9.98
N SER A 244 -15.70 2.00 9.14
CA SER A 244 -14.26 1.96 9.46
C SER A 244 -13.58 3.34 9.43
N GLY A 245 -14.31 4.41 9.11
CA GLY A 245 -13.84 5.79 9.14
C GLY A 245 -13.42 6.37 7.80
N TYR A 246 -13.59 5.64 6.71
CA TYR A 246 -13.17 6.10 5.39
C TYR A 246 -14.21 7.00 4.72
N LYS A 247 -13.73 8.06 4.07
CA LYS A 247 -14.53 8.99 3.28
C LYS A 247 -14.94 8.36 1.96
N ILE A 248 -16.23 8.15 1.79
CA ILE A 248 -16.82 7.62 0.57
C ILE A 248 -18.04 8.45 0.15
N ARG A 249 -18.49 8.25 -1.09
CA ARG A 249 -19.84 8.62 -1.53
C ARG A 249 -20.45 7.45 -2.28
N LEU A 250 -21.77 7.33 -2.15
CA LEU A 250 -22.56 6.45 -3.00
C LEU A 250 -23.04 7.21 -4.22
N GLY A 251 -23.05 6.56 -5.35
CA GLY A 251 -23.59 7.11 -6.57
C GLY A 251 -24.41 6.09 -7.34
N GLU A 252 -25.23 6.55 -8.29
CA GLU A 252 -26.00 5.73 -9.18
C GLU A 252 -25.67 6.08 -10.64
N ALA A 253 -25.33 5.06 -11.42
CA ALA A 253 -25.08 5.18 -12.85
C ALA A 253 -25.72 4.00 -13.59
N GLY A 254 -26.72 4.28 -14.43
CA GLY A 254 -27.38 3.27 -15.26
C GLY A 254 -28.05 2.15 -14.46
N GLY A 255 -28.71 2.49 -13.34
CA GLY A 255 -29.38 1.52 -12.46
C GLY A 255 -28.43 0.76 -11.51
N LYS A 256 -27.12 1.01 -11.59
CA LYS A 256 -26.13 0.36 -10.74
C LYS A 256 -25.60 1.31 -9.67
N LEU A 257 -25.56 0.80 -8.43
CA LEU A 257 -24.95 1.50 -7.32
C LEU A 257 -23.41 1.51 -7.52
N GLN A 258 -22.81 2.66 -7.28
CA GLN A 258 -21.38 2.89 -7.38
C GLN A 258 -20.86 3.35 -6.02
N MET A 259 -19.72 2.83 -5.61
CA MET A 259 -18.95 3.37 -4.50
C MET A 259 -17.81 4.23 -5.03
N LEU A 260 -17.73 5.45 -4.53
CA LEU A 260 -16.65 6.39 -4.82
C LEU A 260 -15.83 6.58 -3.53
N TYR A 261 -14.52 6.40 -3.62
CA TYR A 261 -13.62 6.62 -2.49
C TYR A 261 -12.88 7.95 -2.66
N ALA A 262 -12.72 8.68 -1.57
CA ALA A 262 -11.81 9.82 -1.53
C ALA A 262 -10.39 9.34 -1.19
N SER A 263 -9.39 9.92 -1.86
CA SER A 263 -7.99 9.60 -1.63
C SER A 263 -7.22 10.82 -1.13
N GLN A 264 -6.25 10.61 -0.24
CA GLN A 264 -5.23 11.61 0.11
C GLN A 264 -4.26 11.86 -1.05
N HIS A 265 -4.24 10.94 -2.02
CA HIS A 265 -3.39 10.96 -3.19
C HIS A 265 -4.16 11.46 -4.41
N ILE A 266 -3.48 12.11 -5.32
CA ILE A 266 -3.96 12.28 -6.68
C ILE A 266 -3.73 10.96 -7.40
N VAL A 267 -4.81 10.36 -7.91
CA VAL A 267 -4.75 9.08 -8.65
C VAL A 267 -4.76 9.38 -10.14
N TYR A 268 -3.79 8.81 -10.86
CA TYR A 268 -3.63 8.99 -12.29
C TYR A 268 -4.42 7.97 -13.11
N ASN A 269 -4.68 8.31 -14.36
CA ASN A 269 -5.37 7.47 -15.34
C ASN A 269 -6.75 6.97 -14.88
N LYS A 270 -7.32 7.60 -13.83
CA LYS A 270 -8.66 7.30 -13.32
C LYS A 270 -9.58 8.50 -13.41
N ARG A 271 -10.81 8.27 -13.83
CA ARG A 271 -11.88 9.26 -13.79
C ARG A 271 -12.19 9.63 -12.35
N TYR A 272 -12.60 10.86 -12.11
CA TYR A 272 -12.95 11.33 -10.77
C TYR A 272 -14.09 12.35 -10.81
N PHE A 273 -14.68 12.57 -9.64
CA PHE A 273 -15.68 13.60 -9.39
C PHE A 273 -15.18 14.51 -8.28
N THR A 274 -15.39 15.81 -8.42
CA THR A 274 -15.01 16.77 -7.38
C THR A 274 -16.25 17.14 -6.56
N LEU A 275 -16.22 16.87 -5.25
CA LEU A 275 -17.25 17.21 -4.31
C LEU A 275 -16.61 17.87 -3.07
N ASP A 276 -17.12 19.03 -2.68
CA ASP A 276 -16.61 19.79 -1.52
C ASP A 276 -15.08 20.02 -1.55
N GLY A 277 -14.48 20.09 -2.73
CA GLY A 277 -13.01 20.25 -2.92
C GLY A 277 -12.21 18.96 -2.92
N ASP A 278 -12.81 17.82 -2.57
CA ASP A 278 -12.17 16.51 -2.62
C ASP A 278 -12.41 15.81 -3.95
N LYS A 279 -11.42 15.01 -4.39
CA LYS A 279 -11.55 14.09 -5.52
C LYS A 279 -12.06 12.74 -5.05
N PHE A 280 -13.15 12.28 -5.67
CA PHE A 280 -13.76 10.98 -5.44
C PHE A 280 -13.60 10.11 -6.69
N TYR A 281 -13.05 8.93 -6.52
CA TYR A 281 -12.74 8.01 -7.60
C TYR A 281 -13.71 6.83 -7.55
N PRO A 282 -14.43 6.51 -8.65
CA PRO A 282 -15.23 5.30 -8.72
C PRO A 282 -14.33 4.07 -8.79
N LEU A 283 -14.75 2.97 -8.17
CA LEU A 283 -14.07 1.69 -8.36
C LEU A 283 -14.24 1.16 -9.79
N ASN A 284 -15.37 1.49 -10.44
CA ASN A 284 -15.63 1.17 -11.84
C ASN A 284 -15.24 2.35 -12.74
N ASP A 285 -14.17 2.21 -13.50
CA ASP A 285 -13.62 3.27 -14.36
C ASP A 285 -14.50 3.62 -15.59
N LYS A 286 -15.57 2.85 -15.85
CA LYS A 286 -16.46 3.08 -16.99
C LYS A 286 -17.55 4.10 -16.72
N VAL A 287 -17.69 4.59 -15.48
CA VAL A 287 -18.72 5.55 -15.09
C VAL A 287 -18.40 6.94 -15.69
N THR A 288 -19.38 7.53 -16.39
CA THR A 288 -19.27 8.86 -17.02
C THR A 288 -20.20 9.90 -16.43
N ASP A 289 -21.45 9.51 -16.19
CA ASP A 289 -22.50 10.35 -15.61
C ASP A 289 -23.07 9.60 -14.43
N ILE A 290 -23.25 10.31 -13.32
CA ILE A 290 -23.64 9.70 -12.05
C ILE A 290 -24.48 10.67 -11.24
N ARG A 291 -25.45 10.15 -10.52
CA ARG A 291 -26.12 10.89 -9.43
C ARG A 291 -25.46 10.48 -8.12
N ILE A 292 -24.99 11.43 -7.33
CA ILE A 292 -24.20 11.16 -6.12
C ILE A 292 -24.98 11.60 -4.87
N ASN A 293 -24.99 10.70 -3.90
CA ASN A 293 -25.42 10.96 -2.53
C ASN A 293 -24.40 11.86 -1.81
N GLN A 294 -24.89 12.91 -1.15
CA GLN A 294 -24.05 13.84 -0.39
C GLN A 294 -24.00 13.54 1.12
N ALA A 295 -24.62 12.45 1.57
CA ALA A 295 -24.51 12.01 2.95
C ALA A 295 -23.06 11.74 3.33
N LYS A 296 -22.67 12.17 4.53
CA LYS A 296 -21.30 12.03 5.05
C LYS A 296 -21.32 11.76 6.54
N TYR A 297 -20.32 11.00 7.00
CA TYR A 297 -20.09 10.84 8.43
C TYR A 297 -19.19 11.96 8.97
N PRO A 298 -19.36 12.34 10.23
CA PRO A 298 -18.41 13.25 10.87
C PRO A 298 -17.03 12.61 10.97
N LYS A 299 -15.97 13.40 10.77
CA LYS A 299 -14.57 12.96 10.88
C LYS A 299 -14.13 11.84 9.93
N GLU A 300 -14.91 11.57 8.87
CA GLU A 300 -14.47 10.64 7.81
C GLU A 300 -13.12 11.08 7.20
N GLN A 301 -12.26 10.15 6.84
CA GLN A 301 -10.94 10.42 6.30
C GLN A 301 -10.73 9.78 4.93
N SER A 302 -10.06 10.49 4.04
CA SER A 302 -9.65 9.96 2.73
C SER A 302 -8.65 8.82 2.92
N LEU A 303 -8.72 7.78 2.09
CA LEU A 303 -7.78 6.67 2.14
C LEU A 303 -6.35 7.10 1.77
N SER A 304 -5.38 6.44 2.33
CA SER A 304 -3.97 6.54 1.93
C SER A 304 -3.60 5.35 1.04
N LEU A 305 -2.92 5.63 -0.06
CA LEU A 305 -2.35 4.58 -0.92
C LEU A 305 -0.92 4.18 -0.49
N TRP A 306 -0.53 4.50 0.73
CA TRP A 306 0.74 4.06 1.29
C TRP A 306 0.72 2.57 1.63
N VAL A 307 1.76 1.84 1.21
CA VAL A 307 1.91 0.39 1.43
C VAL A 307 3.13 0.16 2.34
N PRO A 308 2.96 0.26 3.67
CA PRO A 308 4.07 0.22 4.62
C PRO A 308 4.64 -1.19 4.85
N THR A 309 3.87 -2.21 4.51
CA THR A 309 4.21 -3.63 4.64
C THR A 309 3.91 -4.35 3.33
N SER A 310 4.59 -5.45 3.05
CA SER A 310 4.17 -6.35 1.97
C SER A 310 2.72 -6.78 2.19
N PRO A 311 1.87 -6.86 1.14
CA PRO A 311 0.47 -7.27 1.26
C PRO A 311 0.32 -8.63 1.93
N PHE A 312 -0.70 -8.78 2.77
CA PHE A 312 -0.96 -10.02 3.49
C PHE A 312 -1.63 -11.06 2.59
N ALA A 313 -0.92 -12.14 2.28
CA ALA A 313 -1.42 -13.21 1.42
C ALA A 313 -0.88 -14.57 1.87
N THR A 314 -1.66 -15.62 1.72
CA THR A 314 -1.14 -16.98 1.89
C THR A 314 -0.05 -17.23 0.84
N PHE A 315 1.08 -17.76 1.27
CA PHE A 315 2.19 -17.98 0.36
C PHE A 315 1.87 -19.03 -0.72
N GLN A 316 2.04 -18.63 -1.96
CA GLN A 316 2.08 -19.49 -3.13
C GLN A 316 3.29 -19.12 -3.97
N ALA A 317 4.27 -20.00 -4.03
CA ALA A 317 5.49 -19.75 -4.79
C ALA A 317 5.19 -19.47 -6.27
N SER A 318 5.80 -18.42 -6.80
CA SER A 318 5.89 -18.21 -8.25
C SER A 318 6.85 -19.23 -8.89
N PRO A 319 6.92 -19.32 -10.22
CA PRO A 319 8.02 -20.02 -10.87
C PRO A 319 9.37 -19.49 -10.40
N LEU A 320 10.30 -20.41 -10.12
CA LEU A 320 11.64 -20.08 -9.65
C LEU A 320 12.41 -19.35 -10.76
N ARG A 321 12.99 -18.20 -10.43
CA ARG A 321 13.85 -17.46 -11.33
C ARG A 321 15.30 -17.59 -10.88
N GLU A 322 16.21 -17.79 -11.82
CA GLU A 322 17.66 -17.73 -11.60
C GLU A 322 18.19 -16.40 -12.12
N LEU A 323 18.70 -15.58 -11.21
CA LEU A 323 19.14 -14.20 -11.44
C LEU A 323 20.63 -14.09 -11.14
N LYS A 324 21.45 -13.75 -12.15
CA LYS A 324 22.92 -13.75 -12.06
C LYS A 324 23.52 -12.43 -12.51
N ALA A 325 24.51 -11.95 -11.75
CA ALA A 325 25.34 -10.85 -12.20
C ALA A 325 26.33 -11.34 -13.26
N LYS A 326 26.55 -10.52 -14.31
CA LYS A 326 27.51 -10.89 -15.37
C LYS A 326 28.96 -10.72 -14.92
N ARG A 327 29.27 -9.66 -14.15
CA ARG A 327 30.64 -9.38 -13.70
C ARG A 327 31.04 -10.18 -12.47
N TYR A 328 30.10 -10.52 -11.61
CA TYR A 328 30.33 -11.18 -10.33
C TYR A 328 29.57 -12.51 -10.25
N PRO A 329 30.18 -13.62 -10.72
CA PRO A 329 29.49 -14.92 -10.79
C PRO A 329 29.00 -15.47 -9.43
N ASP A 330 29.62 -15.01 -8.34
CA ASP A 330 29.20 -15.32 -6.96
C ASP A 330 27.90 -14.61 -6.55
N MET A 331 27.46 -13.62 -7.31
CA MET A 331 26.17 -12.98 -7.19
C MET A 331 25.14 -13.69 -8.07
N SER A 332 24.82 -14.92 -7.72
CA SER A 332 23.80 -15.75 -8.38
C SER A 332 22.79 -16.19 -7.35
N VAL A 333 21.51 -15.98 -7.63
CA VAL A 333 20.40 -16.30 -6.73
C VAL A 333 19.29 -17.04 -7.47
N LYS A 334 18.62 -17.92 -6.73
CA LYS A 334 17.33 -18.51 -7.12
C LYS A 334 16.28 -17.98 -6.17
N VAL A 335 15.22 -17.40 -6.70
CA VAL A 335 14.18 -16.75 -5.91
C VAL A 335 12.80 -17.01 -6.52
N SER A 336 11.82 -17.19 -5.65
CA SER A 336 10.40 -17.13 -5.95
C SER A 336 9.77 -16.02 -5.10
N VAL A 337 8.68 -15.44 -5.59
CA VAL A 337 7.87 -14.47 -4.85
C VAL A 337 6.50 -15.05 -4.53
N ASN A 338 5.76 -14.40 -3.66
CA ASN A 338 4.40 -14.83 -3.37
C ASN A 338 3.44 -14.46 -4.52
N LYS A 339 3.07 -15.45 -5.34
CA LYS A 339 2.18 -15.25 -6.49
C LYS A 339 0.82 -14.68 -6.09
N ASN A 340 0.33 -14.98 -4.90
CA ASN A 340 -0.96 -14.48 -4.43
C ASN A 340 -0.96 -12.97 -4.12
N GLN A 341 0.20 -12.31 -4.05
CA GLN A 341 0.28 -10.85 -3.89
C GLN A 341 0.16 -10.09 -5.23
N LEU A 342 0.38 -10.74 -6.36
CA LEU A 342 0.36 -10.07 -7.68
C LEU A 342 -0.97 -9.37 -7.97
N PRO A 343 -2.16 -9.96 -7.69
CA PRO A 343 -3.43 -9.26 -7.93
C PRO A 343 -3.58 -7.96 -7.12
N PHE A 344 -2.96 -7.86 -5.94
CA PHE A 344 -2.91 -6.60 -5.21
C PHE A 344 -2.10 -5.55 -5.98
N TYR A 345 -0.89 -5.89 -6.39
CA TYR A 345 -0.02 -4.98 -7.14
C TYR A 345 -0.62 -4.56 -8.48
N GLU A 346 -1.27 -5.50 -9.19
CA GLU A 346 -1.97 -5.23 -10.45
C GLU A 346 -3.17 -4.28 -10.29
N SER A 347 -3.86 -4.36 -9.16
CA SER A 347 -5.01 -3.48 -8.84
C SER A 347 -4.60 -2.13 -8.25
N TYR A 348 -3.33 -1.98 -7.84
CA TYR A 348 -2.87 -0.79 -7.14
C TYR A 348 -2.80 0.42 -8.08
N PRO A 349 -3.45 1.55 -7.73
CA PRO A 349 -3.51 2.69 -8.62
C PRO A 349 -2.23 3.53 -8.57
N THR A 350 -1.71 3.94 -9.73
CA THR A 350 -0.63 4.93 -9.81
C THR A 350 -1.09 6.26 -9.20
N SER A 351 -0.31 6.79 -8.27
CA SER A 351 -0.72 7.98 -7.52
C SER A 351 0.47 8.80 -7.00
N GLU A 352 0.18 10.03 -6.61
CA GLU A 352 1.14 10.93 -5.97
C GLU A 352 0.57 11.58 -4.72
N VAL A 353 1.43 12.19 -3.90
CA VAL A 353 1.05 12.94 -2.71
C VAL A 353 1.55 14.37 -2.78
N GLY A 354 0.70 15.31 -2.37
CA GLY A 354 1.09 16.71 -2.23
C GLY A 354 1.39 17.45 -3.53
N GLY A 355 0.84 16.99 -4.67
CA GLY A 355 1.05 17.62 -5.96
C GLY A 355 2.45 17.40 -6.53
N ASN A 356 3.12 16.33 -6.12
CA ASN A 356 4.46 16.00 -6.59
C ASN A 356 4.53 14.53 -7.02
N PHE A 357 4.46 14.28 -8.32
CA PHE A 357 4.41 12.93 -8.89
C PHE A 357 5.64 12.06 -8.57
N MET A 358 6.79 12.67 -8.25
CA MET A 358 8.00 11.92 -7.86
C MET A 358 7.83 11.18 -6.53
N THR A 359 6.83 11.56 -5.72
CA THR A 359 6.53 10.85 -4.47
C THR A 359 6.05 9.42 -4.73
N ARG A 360 5.54 9.11 -5.93
CA ARG A 360 5.12 7.76 -6.32
C ARG A 360 6.25 6.75 -6.17
N TRP A 361 7.43 7.05 -6.69
CA TRP A 361 8.56 6.13 -6.64
C TRP A 361 9.08 5.88 -5.21
N ALA A 362 9.00 6.92 -4.35
CA ALA A 362 9.33 6.74 -2.93
C ALA A 362 8.37 5.76 -2.24
N MET A 363 7.08 5.77 -2.58
CA MET A 363 6.12 4.81 -2.03
C MET A 363 6.48 3.38 -2.41
N TYR A 364 6.76 3.11 -3.67
CA TYR A 364 7.19 1.79 -4.14
C TYR A 364 8.52 1.35 -3.49
N ALA A 365 9.53 2.23 -3.50
CA ALA A 365 10.84 1.93 -2.92
C ALA A 365 10.81 1.70 -1.40
N ASN A 366 9.86 2.29 -0.69
CA ASN A 366 9.71 2.11 0.76
C ASN A 366 8.92 0.86 1.14
N THR A 367 8.18 0.25 0.21
CA THR A 367 7.50 -1.02 0.44
C THR A 367 8.54 -2.16 0.54
N PRO A 368 8.50 -2.98 1.59
CA PRO A 368 9.45 -4.09 1.74
C PRO A 368 9.12 -5.25 0.78
N ILE A 369 10.13 -6.00 0.41
CA ILE A 369 9.98 -7.31 -0.25
C ILE A 369 9.24 -8.25 0.70
N CYS A 370 8.45 -9.19 0.20
CA CYS A 370 7.76 -10.19 1.03
C CYS A 370 8.76 -11.06 1.81
N ASP A 371 8.35 -11.50 3.00
CA ASP A 371 9.27 -12.19 3.91
C ASP A 371 9.75 -13.54 3.35
N GLU A 372 8.93 -14.21 2.56
CA GLU A 372 9.29 -15.47 1.91
C GLU A 372 10.38 -15.26 0.86
N ALA A 373 10.22 -14.26 -0.01
CA ALA A 373 11.26 -13.94 -1.00
C ALA A 373 12.55 -13.48 -0.32
N LYS A 374 12.48 -12.71 0.78
CA LYS A 374 13.67 -12.34 1.57
C LYS A 374 14.39 -13.56 2.12
N LYS A 375 13.68 -14.57 2.62
CA LYS A 375 14.28 -15.80 3.16
C LYS A 375 15.07 -16.56 2.11
N GLU A 376 14.66 -16.51 0.85
CA GLU A 376 15.39 -17.12 -0.27
C GLU A 376 16.51 -16.21 -0.79
N LEU A 377 16.21 -14.96 -1.07
CA LEU A 377 17.07 -14.01 -1.75
C LEU A 377 18.25 -13.53 -0.90
N TYR A 378 17.96 -13.09 0.35
CA TYR A 378 18.97 -12.40 1.16
C TYR A 378 20.15 -13.26 1.60
N PRO A 379 19.98 -14.52 2.03
CA PRO A 379 21.15 -15.37 2.35
C PRO A 379 22.08 -15.60 1.15
N GLN A 380 21.51 -15.75 -0.05
CA GLN A 380 22.28 -15.98 -1.27
C GLN A 380 23.07 -14.72 -1.68
N LEU A 381 22.42 -13.53 -1.66
CA LEU A 381 23.11 -12.26 -1.92
C LEU A 381 24.19 -11.99 -0.86
N LYS A 382 23.87 -12.14 0.43
CA LYS A 382 24.84 -11.92 1.53
C LYS A 382 26.09 -12.77 1.39
N LYS A 383 25.96 -14.01 0.91
CA LYS A 383 27.12 -14.87 0.65
C LYS A 383 28.11 -14.23 -0.32
N GLY A 384 27.63 -13.61 -1.39
CA GLY A 384 28.48 -12.90 -2.36
C GLY A 384 29.03 -11.56 -1.83
N LEU A 385 28.45 -11.01 -0.76
CA LEU A 385 28.87 -9.74 -0.14
C LEU A 385 29.83 -9.95 1.06
N THR A 386 30.07 -11.19 1.48
CA THR A 386 30.89 -11.47 2.65
C THR A 386 32.39 -11.29 2.33
N GLY A 387 33.13 -10.61 3.22
CA GLY A 387 34.57 -10.45 3.14
C GLY A 387 35.06 -9.42 2.12
N VAL A 388 34.19 -8.58 1.58
CA VAL A 388 34.55 -7.48 0.67
C VAL A 388 34.26 -6.13 1.30
N SER A 389 34.84 -5.04 0.78
CA SER A 389 34.60 -3.68 1.28
C SER A 389 33.18 -3.22 1.02
N GLU A 390 32.74 -2.21 1.77
CA GLU A 390 31.40 -1.59 1.62
C GLU A 390 31.17 -1.12 0.18
N LEU A 391 32.16 -0.47 -0.43
CA LEU A 391 32.10 -0.04 -1.84
C LEU A 391 31.89 -1.25 -2.75
N MET A 392 32.64 -2.33 -2.55
CA MET A 392 32.51 -3.55 -3.36
C MET A 392 31.15 -4.23 -3.15
N CYS A 393 30.58 -4.18 -1.95
CA CYS A 393 29.21 -4.66 -1.71
C CYS A 393 28.20 -3.92 -2.59
N VAL A 394 28.29 -2.59 -2.63
CA VAL A 394 27.40 -1.77 -3.48
C VAL A 394 27.64 -2.04 -4.96
N GLU A 395 28.91 -2.15 -5.41
CA GLU A 395 29.28 -2.49 -6.79
C GLU A 395 28.70 -3.84 -7.24
N LYS A 396 28.75 -4.85 -6.38
CA LYS A 396 28.20 -6.18 -6.67
C LYS A 396 26.68 -6.16 -6.78
N LEU A 397 25.99 -5.49 -5.85
CA LEU A 397 24.54 -5.33 -5.91
C LEU A 397 24.11 -4.51 -7.13
N LEU A 398 24.83 -3.43 -7.44
CA LEU A 398 24.58 -2.61 -8.63
C LEU A 398 24.70 -3.45 -9.90
N ASN A 399 25.80 -4.16 -10.08
CA ASN A 399 26.00 -5.01 -11.26
C ASN A 399 24.98 -6.16 -11.34
N TRP A 400 24.56 -6.71 -10.20
CA TRP A 400 23.52 -7.72 -10.18
C TRP A 400 22.20 -7.16 -10.73
N VAL A 401 21.75 -5.98 -10.26
CA VAL A 401 20.51 -5.36 -10.77
C VAL A 401 20.68 -4.95 -12.24
N GLN A 402 21.83 -4.40 -12.63
CA GLN A 402 22.11 -4.03 -14.03
C GLN A 402 21.99 -5.19 -15.01
N THR A 403 22.37 -6.42 -14.60
CA THR A 403 22.61 -7.49 -15.55
C THR A 403 21.77 -8.76 -15.35
N ALA A 404 21.08 -8.90 -14.22
CA ALA A 404 20.22 -10.06 -13.96
C ALA A 404 18.81 -9.95 -14.58
N PHE A 405 18.42 -8.75 -15.02
CA PHE A 405 17.12 -8.46 -15.57
C PHE A 405 17.19 -8.00 -17.02
N VAL A 406 16.14 -8.29 -17.79
CA VAL A 406 15.99 -7.80 -19.17
C VAL A 406 15.32 -6.43 -19.11
N TYR A 407 15.90 -5.45 -19.82
CA TYR A 407 15.30 -4.13 -19.94
C TYR A 407 14.23 -4.12 -21.04
N LYS A 408 13.05 -3.59 -20.73
CA LYS A 408 12.02 -3.22 -21.70
C LYS A 408 11.25 -2.03 -21.19
N TYR A 409 10.77 -1.21 -22.12
CA TYR A 409 9.89 -0.10 -21.79
C TYR A 409 8.49 -0.61 -21.42
N ASP A 410 7.87 0.06 -20.48
CA ASP A 410 6.53 -0.25 -20.02
C ASP A 410 5.49 -0.20 -21.14
N GLU A 411 5.59 0.77 -22.05
CA GLU A 411 4.68 0.88 -23.20
C GLU A 411 4.72 -0.36 -24.11
N GLU A 412 5.89 -1.00 -24.25
CA GLU A 412 6.04 -2.22 -25.06
C GLU A 412 5.41 -3.45 -24.40
N VAL A 413 5.38 -3.48 -23.06
CA VAL A 413 4.92 -4.64 -22.29
C VAL A 413 3.49 -4.47 -21.82
N TRP A 414 3.17 -3.27 -21.29
CA TRP A 414 1.91 -2.98 -20.60
C TRP A 414 0.99 -2.04 -21.38
N GLY A 415 1.53 -1.28 -22.34
CA GLY A 415 0.80 -0.25 -23.07
C GLY A 415 0.57 1.04 -22.26
N TYR A 416 1.16 1.16 -21.09
CA TYR A 416 1.10 2.34 -20.22
C TYR A 416 2.26 2.31 -19.21
N ASP A 417 2.61 3.46 -18.65
CA ASP A 417 3.64 3.64 -17.61
C ASP A 417 3.22 2.95 -16.31
N ARG A 418 4.07 2.05 -15.77
CA ARG A 418 3.78 1.22 -14.61
C ARG A 418 5.03 0.93 -13.78
N ALA A 419 5.21 1.65 -12.69
CA ALA A 419 6.27 1.32 -11.74
C ALA A 419 5.96 0.02 -10.96
N PHE A 420 6.99 -0.76 -10.66
CA PHE A 420 6.88 -2.01 -9.92
C PHE A 420 7.22 -1.86 -8.45
N PHE A 421 6.50 -2.59 -7.62
CA PHE A 421 6.99 -2.93 -6.30
C PHE A 421 8.19 -3.89 -6.41
N PRO A 422 9.08 -3.95 -5.39
CA PRO A 422 10.26 -4.82 -5.46
C PRO A 422 9.96 -6.28 -5.78
N ASP A 423 8.85 -6.84 -5.28
CA ASP A 423 8.43 -8.22 -5.58
C ASP A 423 8.04 -8.40 -7.05
N GLU A 424 7.43 -7.39 -7.68
CA GLU A 424 7.08 -7.44 -9.09
C GLU A 424 8.33 -7.45 -9.98
N THR A 425 9.35 -6.65 -9.66
CA THR A 425 10.64 -6.68 -10.37
C THR A 425 11.31 -8.06 -10.26
N LEU A 426 11.19 -8.73 -9.11
CA LEU A 426 11.66 -10.10 -8.94
C LEU A 426 10.82 -11.13 -9.73
N TYR A 427 9.54 -10.84 -9.96
CA TYR A 427 8.61 -11.74 -10.64
C TYR A 427 8.64 -11.60 -12.16
N TYR A 428 8.46 -10.37 -12.68
CA TYR A 428 8.33 -10.16 -14.13
C TYR A 428 9.68 -10.32 -14.84
N PRO A 429 9.68 -10.84 -16.08
CA PRO A 429 10.92 -11.03 -16.84
C PRO A 429 11.53 -9.71 -17.30
N TYR A 430 10.75 -8.64 -17.38
CA TYR A 430 11.13 -7.32 -17.87
C TYR A 430 10.98 -6.28 -16.78
N CYS A 431 11.81 -5.27 -16.83
CA CYS A 431 11.75 -4.10 -15.98
C CYS A 431 12.46 -2.91 -16.65
N ASP A 432 12.16 -1.71 -16.24
CA ASP A 432 12.79 -0.49 -16.76
C ASP A 432 13.66 0.25 -15.72
N CYS A 433 13.86 1.56 -15.86
CA CYS A 433 14.79 2.31 -15.02
C CYS A 433 14.28 2.49 -13.59
N GLU A 434 12.99 2.81 -13.41
CA GLU A 434 12.42 2.99 -12.09
C GLU A 434 12.37 1.69 -11.30
N ASP A 435 11.97 0.59 -11.92
CA ASP A 435 11.88 -0.71 -11.28
C ASP A 435 13.24 -1.16 -10.74
N ARG A 436 14.28 -0.98 -11.56
CA ARG A 436 15.66 -1.29 -11.18
C ARG A 436 16.15 -0.42 -10.03
N SER A 437 15.87 0.88 -10.08
CA SER A 437 16.29 1.83 -9.05
C SER A 437 15.54 1.60 -7.73
N ILE A 438 14.25 1.28 -7.80
CA ILE A 438 13.43 0.88 -6.65
C ILE A 438 14.00 -0.39 -6.01
N LEU A 439 14.20 -1.46 -6.78
CA LEU A 439 14.74 -2.72 -6.26
C LEU A 439 16.15 -2.55 -5.70
N PHE A 440 17.04 -1.84 -6.41
CA PHE A 440 18.42 -1.61 -5.97
C PHE A 440 18.47 -0.89 -4.62
N THR A 441 17.73 0.21 -4.49
CA THR A 441 17.71 0.97 -3.24
C THR A 441 17.10 0.16 -2.09
N ARG A 442 16.14 -0.73 -2.37
CA ARG A 442 15.57 -1.64 -1.37
C ARG A 442 16.63 -2.64 -0.88
N LEU A 443 17.35 -3.27 -1.79
CA LEU A 443 18.38 -4.24 -1.46
C LEU A 443 19.54 -3.62 -0.68
N VAL A 444 20.02 -2.45 -1.09
CA VAL A 444 21.11 -1.75 -0.38
C VAL A 444 20.69 -1.39 1.05
N ARG A 445 19.50 -0.88 1.25
CA ARG A 445 18.98 -0.54 2.58
C ARG A 445 18.81 -1.78 3.46
N ASP A 446 18.28 -2.88 2.92
CA ASP A 446 17.97 -4.09 3.70
C ASP A 446 19.24 -4.94 3.99
N LEU A 447 20.18 -5.01 3.06
CA LEU A 447 21.34 -5.89 3.18
C LEU A 447 22.54 -5.19 3.83
N LEU A 448 22.71 -3.90 3.56
CA LEU A 448 23.89 -3.11 3.99
C LEU A 448 23.55 -2.04 5.04
N GLY A 449 22.28 -1.67 5.20
CA GLY A 449 21.85 -0.60 6.11
C GLY A 449 22.25 0.81 5.64
N PHE A 450 22.68 0.99 4.38
CA PHE A 450 23.11 2.29 3.89
C PHE A 450 21.93 3.17 3.49
N LYS A 451 22.10 4.48 3.65
CA LYS A 451 21.10 5.45 3.18
C LYS A 451 21.14 5.54 1.67
N CYS A 452 19.96 5.50 1.08
CA CYS A 452 19.77 5.65 -0.36
C CYS A 452 18.82 6.80 -0.66
N VAL A 453 18.95 7.35 -1.85
CA VAL A 453 18.01 8.28 -2.47
C VAL A 453 17.76 7.84 -3.91
N LEU A 454 16.59 8.17 -4.46
CA LEU A 454 16.38 8.10 -5.90
C LEU A 454 16.82 9.43 -6.52
N VAL A 455 17.26 9.39 -7.76
CA VAL A 455 17.72 10.55 -8.52
C VAL A 455 16.95 10.59 -9.83
N TYR A 456 16.07 11.57 -9.93
CA TYR A 456 15.28 11.78 -11.13
C TYR A 456 15.99 12.72 -12.09
N TYR A 457 16.07 12.32 -13.33
CA TYR A 457 16.35 13.13 -14.50
C TYR A 457 15.14 13.10 -15.45
N PRO A 458 14.92 14.11 -16.30
CA PRO A 458 13.85 14.03 -17.30
C PRO A 458 13.97 12.73 -18.13
N GLY A 459 12.95 11.88 -18.05
CA GLY A 459 12.91 10.58 -18.74
C GLY A 459 13.78 9.47 -18.13
N HIS A 460 14.34 9.65 -16.92
CA HIS A 460 15.16 8.62 -16.29
C HIS A 460 15.13 8.66 -14.76
N LEU A 461 15.17 7.49 -14.15
CA LEU A 461 15.31 7.34 -12.71
C LEU A 461 16.54 6.50 -12.37
N ALA A 462 17.50 7.14 -11.72
CA ALA A 462 18.68 6.50 -11.14
C ALA A 462 18.59 6.47 -9.60
N SER A 463 19.67 6.11 -8.95
CA SER A 463 19.80 6.09 -7.50
C SER A 463 21.15 6.65 -7.04
N ALA A 464 21.25 6.96 -5.74
CA ALA A 464 22.53 7.27 -5.12
C ALA A 464 22.58 6.71 -3.68
N VAL A 465 23.79 6.33 -3.25
CA VAL A 465 24.03 5.64 -1.99
C VAL A 465 25.08 6.37 -1.16
N ALA A 466 24.78 6.60 0.14
CA ALA A 466 25.76 7.09 1.09
C ALA A 466 26.64 5.92 1.57
N ILE A 467 27.74 5.70 0.88
CA ILE A 467 28.68 4.61 1.15
C ILE A 467 29.64 5.06 2.25
N PRO A 468 29.85 4.27 3.32
CA PRO A 468 30.94 4.51 4.25
C PRO A 468 32.32 4.38 3.56
N GLY A 469 33.31 5.17 4.00
CA GLY A 469 34.65 5.13 3.45
C GLY A 469 34.85 5.90 2.15
N GLU A 470 35.96 5.66 1.46
CA GLU A 470 36.35 6.40 0.26
C GLU A 470 35.71 5.80 -0.99
N ALA A 471 35.06 6.66 -1.76
CA ALA A 471 34.56 6.34 -3.09
C ALA A 471 34.71 7.57 -3.98
N SER A 472 35.19 7.40 -5.21
CA SER A 472 35.44 8.48 -6.17
C SER A 472 34.43 8.43 -7.32
N GLY A 473 34.16 9.60 -7.91
CA GLY A 473 33.29 9.76 -9.05
C GLY A 473 32.16 10.77 -8.80
N ASP A 474 31.08 10.66 -9.55
CA ASP A 474 29.91 11.53 -9.47
C ASP A 474 29.16 11.31 -8.16
N TYR A 475 28.86 12.40 -7.48
CA TYR A 475 28.17 12.36 -6.20
C TYR A 475 27.22 13.55 -5.99
N LEU A 476 26.31 13.38 -5.05
CA LEU A 476 25.37 14.39 -4.55
C LEU A 476 25.68 14.72 -3.10
N MET A 477 25.40 15.96 -2.69
CA MET A 477 25.37 16.34 -1.27
C MET A 477 23.93 16.53 -0.80
N VAL A 478 23.48 15.67 0.13
CA VAL A 478 22.12 15.70 0.67
C VAL A 478 22.19 15.75 2.20
N ASN A 479 21.67 16.81 2.79
CA ASN A 479 21.70 17.01 4.25
C ASN A 479 23.11 16.81 4.86
N GLY A 480 24.14 17.35 4.21
CA GLY A 480 25.54 17.25 4.66
C GLY A 480 26.20 15.89 4.44
N LYS A 481 25.55 14.94 3.78
CA LYS A 481 26.10 13.61 3.46
C LYS A 481 26.38 13.48 1.97
N ARG A 482 27.47 12.82 1.63
CA ARG A 482 27.85 12.45 0.26
C ARG A 482 27.11 11.18 -0.13
N PHE A 483 26.45 11.21 -1.29
CA PHE A 483 25.79 10.07 -1.92
C PHE A 483 26.42 9.85 -3.29
N MET A 484 26.98 8.67 -3.51
CA MET A 484 27.57 8.29 -4.79
C MET A 484 26.48 7.88 -5.77
N ILE A 485 26.55 8.35 -7.00
CA ILE A 485 25.63 7.92 -8.05
C ILE A 485 25.79 6.43 -8.30
N CYS A 486 24.64 5.76 -8.38
CA CYS A 486 24.52 4.34 -8.71
C CYS A 486 23.39 4.21 -9.72
N ASP A 487 23.71 3.95 -10.98
CA ASP A 487 22.71 3.85 -12.02
C ASP A 487 22.49 2.39 -12.46
N PRO A 488 21.35 1.76 -12.06
CA PRO A 488 21.07 0.38 -12.43
C PRO A 488 20.74 0.18 -13.91
N THR A 489 20.60 1.26 -14.68
CA THR A 489 20.30 1.23 -16.11
C THR A 489 21.55 1.48 -16.96
N TYR A 490 22.57 2.10 -16.40
CA TYR A 490 23.88 2.22 -17.05
C TYR A 490 24.67 0.92 -16.89
N ILE A 491 24.44 -0.01 -17.80
CA ILE A 491 24.90 -1.41 -17.69
C ILE A 491 26.43 -1.49 -17.70
N GLY A 492 26.98 -2.10 -16.67
CA GLY A 492 28.42 -2.24 -16.49
C GLY A 492 29.12 -1.04 -15.86
N ALA A 493 28.43 0.08 -15.66
CA ALA A 493 28.98 1.23 -14.94
C ALA A 493 29.21 0.88 -13.47
N SER A 494 30.32 1.37 -12.93
CA SER A 494 30.64 1.29 -11.51
C SER A 494 29.97 2.41 -10.73
N VAL A 495 29.95 2.29 -9.42
CA VAL A 495 29.57 3.36 -8.49
C VAL A 495 30.29 4.67 -8.84
N GLY A 496 29.60 5.80 -8.79
CA GLY A 496 30.14 7.11 -9.13
C GLY A 496 30.21 7.38 -10.64
N ARG A 497 29.38 6.73 -11.44
CA ARG A 497 29.24 6.98 -12.88
C ARG A 497 27.80 7.36 -13.20
N THR A 498 27.60 8.59 -13.67
CA THR A 498 26.32 9.03 -14.24
C THR A 498 26.22 8.56 -15.68
N MET A 499 25.05 8.12 -16.10
CA MET A 499 24.78 7.73 -17.49
C MET A 499 25.02 8.93 -18.41
N PRO A 500 25.61 8.76 -19.60
CA PRO A 500 25.77 9.81 -20.60
C PRO A 500 24.44 10.48 -20.92
N ASP A 501 24.49 11.73 -21.36
CA ASP A 501 23.37 12.56 -21.81
C ASP A 501 22.32 12.88 -20.75
N MET A 502 22.59 12.59 -19.47
CA MET A 502 21.73 13.04 -18.36
C MET A 502 21.91 14.53 -18.10
N ASP A 503 20.81 15.27 -18.06
CA ASP A 503 20.80 16.68 -17.69
C ASP A 503 20.98 16.87 -16.18
N ASN A 504 22.25 16.92 -15.74
CA ASN A 504 22.58 17.12 -14.33
C ASN A 504 22.07 18.44 -13.74
N ALA A 505 21.77 19.46 -14.57
CA ALA A 505 21.20 20.72 -14.09
C ALA A 505 19.74 20.58 -13.68
N GLN A 506 19.05 19.56 -14.18
CA GLN A 506 17.67 19.25 -13.83
C GLN A 506 17.53 18.09 -12.83
N ALA A 507 18.65 17.59 -12.28
CA ALA A 507 18.61 16.50 -11.32
C ALA A 507 17.78 16.85 -10.07
N LYS A 508 16.85 15.97 -9.71
CA LYS A 508 16.04 16.08 -8.50
C LYS A 508 16.25 14.85 -7.63
N VAL A 509 16.34 15.06 -6.33
CA VAL A 509 16.58 13.99 -5.37
C VAL A 509 15.28 13.64 -4.64
N ILE A 510 14.97 12.36 -4.56
CA ILE A 510 13.82 11.84 -3.84
C ILE A 510 14.34 11.11 -2.61
N LEU A 511 14.02 11.63 -1.43
CA LEU A 511 14.42 11.03 -0.17
C LEU A 511 13.57 9.78 0.09
N LEU A 512 14.23 8.73 0.59
CA LEU A 512 13.58 7.51 1.03
C LEU A 512 13.54 7.45 2.57
N GLU A 513 12.60 6.70 3.12
CA GLU A 513 12.55 6.40 4.54
C GLU A 513 13.73 5.52 4.96
N LYS A 514 14.03 5.52 6.27
CA LYS A 514 15.14 4.73 6.83
C LYS A 514 14.85 3.23 6.78
#